data_66a01223ef332686c343090094ae2c3c
#
_entry.id   66a01223ef332686c343090094ae2c3c
#
_cell.length_a   1.000
_cell.length_b   1.000
_cell.length_c   1.000
_cell.angle_alpha   90.00
_cell.angle_beta   90.00
_cell.angle_gamma   90.00
#
_symmetry.space_group_name_H-M   'P 1'
#
loop_
_entity.id
_entity.type
_entity.pdbx_description
1 polymer ?
#
loop_
_entity_poly.entity_id
_entity_poly.type
_entity_poly.pdbx_seq_one_letter_code
_entity_poly.pdbx_strand_id
1 'polypeptide(L)'
;MPHRPAFPAFPVTRPLTAAALAATLAIFIAGCAVGPDYQRPAATIPASYKEAPEGWKVAQPGDQADRGTWWTVYNDERLNDLEARLNQSNQSIAQFAAAYRQARALVGEARAAYFPTIGASASASRSGTGAGNRSTNSSSFGQQGSVNNQFSLALDASWEPDLWGSVSRTVAAQTAGQQGAAADLANARLSAQATLAQDYFQLRSLDAQQKLLDETVAAYEQSLKLTQNQYAQGIVARSDVIQAQTQLQSAQASAIDNGVARAQFEHAIAVLVGEPASTFSLPPIPLDATPPTVPVQMPSAILERRPDIASAERKAAAANEQIGIEMAAYFPTLTLSAQGGFESSVLSQLLRAPSRFWTLGPDIAATIFDGGLRSARTDAARAAYDQNVATYRQTVLTAFQDVEDNLASLRILEREIVVQQQAVESAQQALAIINNQYKAGTVAFISVLTAQTTAFTAQQKLANIAGQRMVSSVGLVKALGGGWDVAQMNRETGGVEAPAAAASAASATQTANR
;
A
#
# COMPACT_ATOMS: atom_id res chain seq x y z
N MET A 1 -68.21 56.48 -41.85
CA MET A 1 -66.95 55.68 -41.94
C MET A 1 -65.95 56.36 -40.98
N PRO A 2 -65.58 55.72 -39.87
CA PRO A 2 -64.56 56.29 -38.96
C PRO A 2 -63.22 55.57 -39.20
N HIS A 3 -62.19 56.38 -39.23
CA HIS A 3 -60.78 56.06 -39.36
C HIS A 3 -60.28 55.25 -38.15
N ARG A 4 -59.53 54.13 -38.42
CA ARG A 4 -58.75 53.39 -37.42
C ARG A 4 -57.35 54.02 -37.35
N PRO A 5 -56.79 54.25 -36.14
CA PRO A 5 -55.37 54.68 -36.01
C PRO A 5 -54.44 53.47 -36.15
N ALA A 6 -53.36 53.64 -36.90
CA ALA A 6 -52.25 52.67 -37.02
C ALA A 6 -51.36 52.72 -35.78
N PHE A 7 -51.06 51.54 -35.19
CA PHE A 7 -50.06 51.38 -34.14
C PHE A 7 -48.65 51.31 -34.74
N PRO A 8 -47.63 51.98 -34.17
CA PRO A 8 -46.25 51.87 -34.66
C PRO A 8 -45.64 50.52 -34.29
N ALA A 9 -44.97 49.89 -35.22
CA ALA A 9 -44.20 48.67 -35.01
C ALA A 9 -42.94 48.98 -34.19
N PHE A 10 -42.74 48.29 -33.07
CA PHE A 10 -41.48 48.32 -32.28
C PHE A 10 -40.40 47.49 -32.99
N PRO A 11 -39.14 48.01 -33.12
CA PRO A 11 -38.06 47.26 -33.74
C PRO A 11 -37.61 46.11 -32.81
N VAL A 12 -37.57 44.91 -33.38
CA VAL A 12 -37.05 43.67 -32.74
C VAL A 12 -35.52 43.71 -32.78
N THR A 13 -34.91 44.31 -31.73
CA THR A 13 -33.43 44.27 -31.54
C THR A 13 -33.06 43.34 -30.37
N ARG A 14 -33.57 42.10 -30.33
CA ARG A 14 -33.42 41.17 -29.23
C ARG A 14 -32.50 39.93 -29.39
N PRO A 15 -31.83 39.62 -30.51
CA PRO A 15 -30.94 38.46 -30.50
C PRO A 15 -29.49 38.73 -30.06
N LEU A 16 -28.97 39.96 -30.23
CA LEU A 16 -27.57 40.28 -29.90
C LEU A 16 -27.30 40.41 -28.40
N THR A 17 -28.25 40.93 -27.64
CA THR A 17 -28.11 41.04 -26.14
C THR A 17 -28.21 39.66 -25.46
N ALA A 18 -29.06 38.76 -25.95
CA ALA A 18 -29.16 37.40 -25.43
C ALA A 18 -27.90 36.56 -25.77
N ALA A 19 -27.34 36.74 -26.96
CA ALA A 19 -26.09 36.07 -27.33
C ALA A 19 -24.88 36.62 -26.57
N ALA A 20 -24.82 37.94 -26.31
CA ALA A 20 -23.78 38.54 -25.47
C ALA A 20 -23.88 38.10 -24.00
N LEU A 21 -25.10 38.00 -23.45
CA LEU A 21 -25.33 37.50 -22.11
C LEU A 21 -24.98 36.00 -21.99
N ALA A 22 -25.31 35.19 -22.97
CA ALA A 22 -24.94 33.78 -23.02
C ALA A 22 -23.42 33.57 -23.21
N ALA A 23 -22.75 34.41 -23.97
CA ALA A 23 -21.30 34.35 -24.13
C ALA A 23 -20.54 34.81 -22.88
N THR A 24 -21.02 35.87 -22.19
CA THR A 24 -20.48 36.28 -20.87
C THR A 24 -20.74 35.20 -19.80
N LEU A 25 -21.90 34.58 -19.79
CA LEU A 25 -22.20 33.47 -18.86
C LEU A 25 -21.33 32.25 -19.15
N ALA A 26 -21.05 31.94 -20.42
CA ALA A 26 -20.15 30.84 -20.82
C ALA A 26 -18.68 31.08 -20.44
N ILE A 27 -18.22 32.34 -20.43
CA ILE A 27 -16.85 32.72 -19.99
C ILE A 27 -16.73 32.60 -18.45
N PHE A 28 -17.80 32.84 -17.69
CA PHE A 28 -17.84 32.63 -16.24
C PHE A 28 -17.97 31.15 -15.85
N ILE A 29 -18.42 30.27 -16.75
CA ILE A 29 -18.54 28.81 -16.52
C ILE A 29 -17.20 28.07 -16.84
N ALA A 30 -16.24 28.73 -17.51
CA ALA A 30 -14.86 28.25 -17.54
C ALA A 30 -14.22 28.46 -16.17
N GLY A 31 -14.68 27.70 -15.16
CA GLY A 31 -14.30 27.83 -13.75
C GLY A 31 -12.78 27.78 -13.59
N CYS A 32 -12.19 28.89 -13.13
CA CYS A 32 -10.80 28.91 -12.69
C CYS A 32 -10.71 28.12 -11.40
N ALA A 33 -10.32 26.85 -11.48
CA ALA A 33 -9.98 26.08 -10.28
C ALA A 33 -8.87 26.80 -9.51
N VAL A 34 -9.13 27.16 -8.25
CA VAL A 34 -8.18 27.88 -7.40
C VAL A 34 -7.20 26.89 -6.77
N GLY A 35 -5.94 27.30 -6.64
CA GLY A 35 -4.89 26.50 -5.99
C GLY A 35 -3.84 25.96 -6.96
N PRO A 36 -2.76 25.35 -6.44
CA PRO A 36 -1.68 24.83 -7.26
C PRO A 36 -2.10 23.54 -7.98
N ASP A 37 -1.67 23.40 -9.24
CA ASP A 37 -1.79 22.14 -9.95
C ASP A 37 -0.71 21.16 -9.47
N TYR A 38 -1.09 19.90 -9.31
CA TYR A 38 -0.16 18.87 -8.86
C TYR A 38 0.94 18.63 -9.89
N GLN A 39 2.17 18.66 -9.42
CA GLN A 39 3.35 18.21 -10.15
C GLN A 39 4.08 17.17 -9.32
N ARG A 40 4.44 16.05 -9.96
CA ARG A 40 5.18 14.98 -9.28
C ARG A 40 6.48 15.53 -8.69
N PRO A 41 6.71 15.39 -7.37
CA PRO A 41 7.94 15.88 -6.75
C PRO A 41 9.16 15.18 -7.31
N ALA A 42 10.23 15.94 -7.55
CA ALA A 42 11.51 15.38 -7.96
C ALA A 42 12.10 14.52 -6.84
N ALA A 43 12.59 13.34 -7.20
CA ALA A 43 13.36 12.45 -6.34
C ALA A 43 14.76 12.25 -6.95
N THR A 44 15.77 12.07 -6.10
CA THR A 44 17.13 11.76 -6.57
C THR A 44 17.19 10.32 -7.02
N ILE A 45 17.49 10.09 -8.29
CA ILE A 45 17.59 8.76 -8.91
C ILE A 45 19.05 8.53 -9.28
N PRO A 46 19.73 7.47 -8.77
CA PRO A 46 21.08 7.13 -9.19
C PRO A 46 21.07 6.63 -10.64
N ALA A 47 22.18 6.83 -11.34
CA ALA A 47 22.33 6.37 -12.73
C ALA A 47 22.47 4.85 -12.84
N SER A 48 23.02 4.19 -11.80
CA SER A 48 23.21 2.73 -11.72
C SER A 48 23.22 2.30 -10.26
N TYR A 49 22.98 1.02 -10.01
CA TYR A 49 23.20 0.42 -8.70
C TYR A 49 24.70 0.20 -8.48
N LYS A 50 25.17 0.53 -7.28
CA LYS A 50 26.58 0.36 -6.87
C LYS A 50 26.97 -1.11 -6.79
N GLU A 51 26.08 -1.94 -6.27
CA GLU A 51 26.31 -3.35 -5.98
C GLU A 51 25.94 -4.29 -7.14
N ALA A 52 25.53 -3.73 -8.31
CA ALA A 52 25.25 -4.54 -9.49
C ALA A 52 26.54 -5.25 -9.97
N PRO A 53 26.50 -6.58 -10.25
CA PRO A 53 27.66 -7.30 -10.75
C PRO A 53 28.15 -6.74 -12.10
N GLU A 54 29.47 -6.80 -12.32
CA GLU A 54 30.05 -6.45 -13.62
C GLU A 54 29.50 -7.38 -14.72
N GLY A 55 29.06 -6.79 -15.85
CA GLY A 55 28.49 -7.54 -16.98
C GLY A 55 26.98 -7.82 -16.90
N TRP A 56 26.29 -7.34 -15.88
CA TRP A 56 24.82 -7.40 -15.85
C TRP A 56 24.24 -6.50 -16.94
N LYS A 57 23.50 -7.11 -17.86
CA LYS A 57 22.82 -6.38 -18.91
C LYS A 57 21.69 -5.56 -18.31
N VAL A 58 21.60 -4.29 -18.72
CA VAL A 58 20.38 -3.50 -18.61
C VAL A 58 19.25 -4.34 -19.21
N ALA A 59 18.20 -4.60 -18.44
CA ALA A 59 17.05 -5.37 -18.91
C ALA A 59 16.50 -4.72 -20.20
N GLN A 60 16.41 -5.49 -21.28
CA GLN A 60 15.79 -5.00 -22.50
C GLN A 60 14.26 -4.91 -22.32
N PRO A 61 13.56 -3.99 -23.01
CA PRO A 61 12.12 -3.76 -22.83
C PRO A 61 11.19 -4.95 -23.10
N GLY A 62 11.69 -6.14 -23.42
CA GLY A 62 10.92 -7.38 -23.59
C GLY A 62 10.54 -8.09 -22.29
N ASP A 63 11.01 -7.62 -21.13
CA ASP A 63 10.74 -8.21 -19.82
C ASP A 63 9.37 -7.83 -19.22
N GLN A 64 8.47 -7.29 -20.00
CA GLN A 64 7.07 -7.00 -19.62
C GLN A 64 6.17 -8.24 -19.63
N ALA A 65 6.74 -9.46 -19.59
CA ALA A 65 5.95 -10.64 -19.34
C ALA A 65 5.21 -10.50 -18.01
N ASP A 66 3.92 -10.81 -18.04
CA ASP A 66 3.02 -10.83 -16.89
C ASP A 66 3.67 -11.62 -15.73
N ARG A 67 4.27 -10.91 -14.78
CA ARG A 67 4.97 -11.51 -13.63
C ARG A 67 4.05 -11.58 -12.41
N GLY A 68 2.76 -11.66 -12.61
CA GLY A 68 1.78 -11.81 -11.53
C GLY A 68 2.10 -13.00 -10.61
N THR A 69 2.83 -14.00 -11.11
CA THR A 69 3.29 -15.19 -10.40
C THR A 69 4.82 -15.25 -10.33
N TRP A 70 5.48 -14.19 -9.88
CA TRP A 70 6.93 -14.04 -9.85
C TRP A 70 7.67 -15.18 -9.14
N TRP A 71 7.04 -15.86 -8.16
CA TRP A 71 7.62 -16.98 -7.41
C TRP A 71 7.83 -18.26 -8.23
N THR A 72 7.19 -18.37 -9.39
CA THR A 72 7.35 -19.54 -10.28
C THR A 72 8.77 -19.72 -10.80
N VAL A 73 9.62 -18.68 -10.76
CA VAL A 73 11.04 -18.75 -11.12
C VAL A 73 11.85 -19.71 -10.22
N TYR A 74 11.32 -20.02 -9.02
CA TYR A 74 11.95 -20.97 -8.09
C TYR A 74 11.66 -22.43 -8.42
N ASN A 75 10.75 -22.71 -9.36
CA ASN A 75 10.36 -24.06 -9.81
C ASN A 75 9.98 -25.01 -8.65
N ASP A 76 9.31 -24.50 -7.62
CA ASP A 76 8.85 -25.25 -6.45
C ASP A 76 7.32 -25.32 -6.46
N GLU A 77 6.76 -26.52 -6.72
CA GLU A 77 5.32 -26.74 -6.80
C GLU A 77 4.62 -26.48 -5.45
N ARG A 78 5.30 -26.77 -4.34
CA ARG A 78 4.74 -26.53 -3.01
C ARG A 78 4.65 -25.04 -2.71
N LEU A 79 5.66 -24.27 -3.08
CA LEU A 79 5.62 -22.83 -2.99
C LEU A 79 4.48 -22.27 -3.86
N ASN A 80 4.31 -22.78 -5.08
CA ASN A 80 3.23 -22.36 -5.96
C ASN A 80 1.84 -22.61 -5.36
N ASP A 81 1.62 -23.77 -4.70
CA ASP A 81 0.37 -24.08 -4.01
C ASP A 81 0.12 -23.12 -2.82
N LEU A 82 1.13 -22.90 -2.00
CA LEU A 82 1.04 -22.00 -0.85
C LEU A 82 0.73 -20.56 -1.27
N GLU A 83 1.36 -20.07 -2.33
CA GLU A 83 1.12 -18.75 -2.89
C GLU A 83 -0.31 -18.61 -3.48
N ALA A 84 -0.80 -19.66 -4.13
CA ALA A 84 -2.18 -19.68 -4.62
C ALA A 84 -3.18 -19.60 -3.46
N ARG A 85 -2.96 -20.35 -2.37
CA ARG A 85 -3.78 -20.31 -1.15
C ARG A 85 -3.70 -18.96 -0.45
N LEU A 86 -2.51 -18.37 -0.33
CA LEU A 86 -2.31 -17.03 0.22
C LEU A 86 -3.15 -16.00 -0.54
N ASN A 87 -3.10 -15.99 -1.86
CA ASN A 87 -3.84 -15.02 -2.68
C ASN A 87 -5.36 -15.14 -2.51
N GLN A 88 -5.89 -16.30 -2.12
CA GLN A 88 -7.32 -16.54 -1.91
C GLN A 88 -7.78 -16.24 -0.48
N SER A 89 -6.96 -16.53 0.53
CA SER A 89 -7.40 -16.65 1.92
C SER A 89 -6.74 -15.66 2.88
N ASN A 90 -5.70 -14.93 2.45
CA ASN A 90 -4.96 -14.03 3.33
C ASN A 90 -5.83 -12.87 3.80
N GLN A 91 -5.98 -12.74 5.13
CA GLN A 91 -6.85 -11.73 5.75
C GLN A 91 -6.30 -10.30 5.62
N SER A 92 -4.98 -10.12 5.56
CA SER A 92 -4.39 -8.80 5.32
C SER A 92 -4.70 -8.31 3.90
N ILE A 93 -4.61 -9.18 2.89
CA ILE A 93 -5.01 -8.84 1.52
C ILE A 93 -6.51 -8.51 1.47
N ALA A 94 -7.36 -9.28 2.15
CA ALA A 94 -8.79 -9.01 2.24
C ALA A 94 -9.10 -7.66 2.90
N GLN A 95 -8.34 -7.28 3.94
CA GLN A 95 -8.42 -5.97 4.60
C GLN A 95 -8.12 -4.83 3.64
N PHE A 96 -6.99 -4.90 2.91
CA PHE A 96 -6.62 -3.85 1.94
C PHE A 96 -7.57 -3.81 0.75
N ALA A 97 -8.11 -4.96 0.31
CA ALA A 97 -9.16 -5.00 -0.71
C ALA A 97 -10.46 -4.32 -0.24
N ALA A 98 -10.82 -4.45 1.04
CA ALA A 98 -11.94 -3.71 1.62
C ALA A 98 -11.65 -2.21 1.70
N ALA A 99 -10.44 -1.80 2.10
CA ALA A 99 -10.01 -0.40 2.13
C ALA A 99 -10.04 0.24 0.73
N TYR A 100 -9.62 -0.48 -0.31
CA TYR A 100 -9.76 -0.01 -1.69
C TYR A 100 -11.23 0.20 -2.09
N ARG A 101 -12.13 -0.75 -1.75
CA ARG A 101 -13.57 -0.59 -2.02
C ARG A 101 -14.16 0.62 -1.28
N GLN A 102 -13.74 0.87 -0.05
CA GLN A 102 -14.12 2.05 0.72
C GLN A 102 -13.65 3.34 0.03
N ALA A 103 -12.38 3.43 -0.36
CA ALA A 103 -11.85 4.60 -1.07
C ALA A 103 -12.61 4.85 -2.39
N ARG A 104 -12.97 3.79 -3.13
CA ARG A 104 -13.81 3.90 -4.33
C ARG A 104 -15.20 4.45 -4.03
N ALA A 105 -15.81 4.07 -2.92
CA ALA A 105 -17.11 4.60 -2.51
C ALA A 105 -17.02 6.08 -2.13
N LEU A 106 -15.94 6.52 -1.47
CA LEU A 106 -15.70 7.94 -1.14
C LEU A 106 -15.54 8.83 -2.39
N VAL A 107 -14.99 8.31 -3.49
CA VAL A 107 -15.01 9.03 -4.79
C VAL A 107 -16.45 9.21 -5.28
N GLY A 108 -17.30 8.19 -5.12
CA GLY A 108 -18.73 8.29 -5.46
C GLY A 108 -19.45 9.33 -4.60
N GLU A 109 -19.18 9.35 -3.31
CA GLU A 109 -19.69 10.34 -2.36
C GLU A 109 -19.26 11.76 -2.76
N ALA A 110 -17.97 11.98 -3.02
CA ALA A 110 -17.48 13.29 -3.46
C ALA A 110 -18.12 13.75 -4.77
N ARG A 111 -18.32 12.86 -5.73
CA ARG A 111 -19.00 13.15 -7.00
C ARG A 111 -20.47 13.54 -6.83
N ALA A 112 -21.13 13.07 -5.78
CA ALA A 112 -22.51 13.45 -5.51
C ALA A 112 -22.69 14.96 -5.29
N ALA A 113 -21.65 15.65 -4.81
CA ALA A 113 -21.66 17.10 -4.64
C ALA A 113 -21.78 17.91 -5.96
N TYR A 114 -21.54 17.29 -7.11
CA TYR A 114 -21.82 17.94 -8.41
C TYR A 114 -23.32 18.08 -8.71
N PHE A 115 -24.18 17.35 -7.99
CA PHE A 115 -25.62 17.30 -8.25
C PHE A 115 -26.40 17.90 -7.09
N PRO A 116 -27.61 18.44 -7.36
CA PRO A 116 -28.47 18.95 -6.31
C PRO A 116 -28.93 17.84 -5.35
N THR A 117 -29.05 18.20 -4.06
CA THR A 117 -29.74 17.36 -3.08
C THR A 117 -31.24 17.71 -3.10
N ILE A 118 -32.10 16.68 -3.12
CA ILE A 118 -33.56 16.85 -3.08
C ILE A 118 -34.05 16.17 -1.81
N GLY A 119 -34.69 16.96 -0.95
CA GLY A 119 -35.31 16.53 0.29
C GLY A 119 -36.82 16.62 0.24
N ALA A 120 -37.49 15.87 1.10
CA ALA A 120 -38.91 16.04 1.40
C ALA A 120 -39.06 16.26 2.90
N SER A 121 -39.79 17.30 3.28
CA SER A 121 -40.02 17.65 4.68
C SER A 121 -41.53 17.73 4.98
N ALA A 122 -41.92 17.21 6.14
CA ALA A 122 -43.24 17.36 6.67
C ALA A 122 -43.12 17.84 8.12
N SER A 123 -43.77 18.94 8.46
CA SER A 123 -43.76 19.46 9.81
C SER A 123 -45.16 19.84 10.32
N ALA A 124 -45.34 19.68 11.60
CA ALA A 124 -46.50 20.18 12.32
C ALA A 124 -46.02 20.90 13.57
N SER A 125 -46.32 22.17 13.68
CA SER A 125 -45.93 22.95 14.85
C SER A 125 -47.16 23.68 15.42
N ARG A 126 -47.17 23.82 16.73
CA ARG A 126 -48.16 24.65 17.45
C ARG A 126 -47.38 25.60 18.35
N SER A 127 -47.45 26.88 18.03
CA SER A 127 -46.79 27.94 18.78
C SER A 127 -47.83 28.81 19.50
N GLY A 128 -47.54 29.15 20.73
CA GLY A 128 -48.37 30.09 21.51
C GLY A 128 -47.51 31.25 22.02
N THR A 129 -47.95 32.46 21.75
CA THR A 129 -47.35 33.66 22.33
C THR A 129 -48.16 34.08 23.55
N GLY A 130 -47.51 34.12 24.73
CA GLY A 130 -48.13 34.59 25.96
C GLY A 130 -48.42 36.12 25.90
N ALA A 131 -49.45 36.58 26.59
CA ALA A 131 -49.86 37.99 26.64
C ALA A 131 -48.79 38.93 27.22
N GLY A 132 -47.68 38.43 27.77
CA GLY A 132 -46.57 39.21 28.37
C GLY A 132 -45.47 39.67 27.44
N ASN A 133 -45.41 39.20 26.19
CA ASN A 133 -44.36 39.55 25.23
C ASN A 133 -44.79 40.78 24.39
N ARG A 134 -44.75 41.98 25.02
CA ARG A 134 -45.06 43.22 24.34
C ARG A 134 -43.91 43.62 23.41
N SER A 135 -44.09 43.50 22.11
CA SER A 135 -43.30 44.25 21.15
C SER A 135 -43.65 45.74 21.30
N THR A 136 -42.69 46.59 21.68
CA THR A 136 -42.85 48.02 22.00
C THR A 136 -43.20 48.90 20.80
N ASN A 137 -43.52 48.34 19.62
CA ASN A 137 -43.71 49.10 18.37
C ASN A 137 -45.08 48.96 17.70
N SER A 138 -46.10 48.38 18.33
CA SER A 138 -47.46 48.42 17.74
C SER A 138 -48.50 48.95 18.72
N SER A 139 -49.08 50.10 18.37
CA SER A 139 -50.20 50.78 19.03
C SER A 139 -51.54 50.05 18.81
N SER A 140 -51.59 48.70 19.06
CA SER A 140 -52.83 47.96 19.03
C SER A 140 -53.17 47.46 20.42
N PHE A 141 -54.16 48.15 21.03
CA PHE A 141 -54.79 47.77 22.30
C PHE A 141 -55.48 46.40 22.15
N GLY A 142 -55.04 45.39 22.95
CA GLY A 142 -55.84 44.19 23.19
C GLY A 142 -55.45 42.97 22.42
N GLN A 143 -54.13 42.57 22.28
CA GLN A 143 -53.76 41.27 21.70
C GLN A 143 -53.68 40.21 22.81
N GLN A 144 -54.73 39.43 22.91
CA GLN A 144 -54.76 38.18 23.68
C GLN A 144 -53.72 37.23 23.06
N GLY A 145 -53.03 36.44 23.91
CA GLY A 145 -52.08 35.44 23.45
C GLY A 145 -52.65 34.62 22.29
N SER A 146 -51.95 34.58 21.19
CA SER A 146 -52.40 33.82 20.01
C SER A 146 -51.74 32.45 19.97
N VAL A 147 -52.52 31.43 19.67
CA VAL A 147 -52.02 30.09 19.40
C VAL A 147 -52.13 29.86 17.90
N ASN A 148 -51.00 29.65 17.26
CA ASN A 148 -50.91 29.34 15.83
C ASN A 148 -50.52 27.89 15.63
N ASN A 149 -51.28 27.17 14.80
CA ASN A 149 -50.87 25.89 14.25
C ASN A 149 -50.24 26.15 12.87
N GLN A 150 -49.23 25.39 12.52
CA GLN A 150 -48.61 25.41 11.19
C GLN A 150 -48.32 23.99 10.77
N PHE A 151 -48.89 23.62 9.65
CA PHE A 151 -48.65 22.32 8.99
C PHE A 151 -47.98 22.62 7.67
N SER A 152 -46.83 21.98 7.38
CA SER A 152 -46.17 22.12 6.10
C SER A 152 -45.78 20.75 5.54
N LEU A 153 -45.87 20.64 4.22
CA LEU A 153 -45.35 19.53 3.42
C LEU A 153 -44.61 20.16 2.24
N ALA A 154 -43.30 19.99 2.17
CA ALA A 154 -42.49 20.62 1.16
C ALA A 154 -41.46 19.66 0.55
N LEU A 155 -41.12 19.92 -0.70
CA LEU A 155 -39.91 19.43 -1.37
C LEU A 155 -38.93 20.59 -1.40
N ASP A 156 -37.70 20.30 -1.02
CA ASP A 156 -36.59 21.25 -1.04
C ASP A 156 -35.47 20.67 -1.92
N ALA A 157 -34.87 21.54 -2.73
CA ALA A 157 -33.69 21.25 -3.51
C ALA A 157 -32.62 22.30 -3.18
N SER A 158 -31.39 21.82 -2.99
CA SER A 158 -30.22 22.67 -2.75
C SER A 158 -29.04 22.20 -3.58
N TRP A 159 -28.36 23.13 -4.22
CA TRP A 159 -27.20 22.86 -5.04
C TRP A 159 -26.17 24.00 -4.94
N GLU A 160 -24.90 23.61 -4.76
CA GLU A 160 -23.75 24.51 -4.79
C GLU A 160 -22.96 24.29 -6.07
N PRO A 161 -23.07 25.16 -7.10
CA PRO A 161 -22.25 25.08 -8.30
C PRO A 161 -20.77 25.26 -7.97
N ASP A 162 -19.91 24.40 -8.54
CA ASP A 162 -18.47 24.43 -8.30
C ASP A 162 -17.78 25.56 -9.08
N LEU A 163 -17.95 26.79 -8.62
CA LEU A 163 -17.39 27.99 -9.27
C LEU A 163 -15.89 28.15 -9.07
N TRP A 164 -15.37 27.67 -7.94
CA TRP A 164 -14.00 27.89 -7.50
C TRP A 164 -13.16 26.61 -7.49
N GLY A 165 -13.75 25.50 -7.90
CA GLY A 165 -13.07 24.22 -7.99
C GLY A 165 -12.99 23.45 -6.67
N SER A 166 -13.74 23.82 -5.64
CA SER A 166 -13.74 23.11 -4.35
C SER A 166 -14.22 21.66 -4.49
N VAL A 167 -15.34 21.45 -5.22
CA VAL A 167 -15.91 20.11 -5.44
C VAL A 167 -15.00 19.30 -6.38
N SER A 168 -14.52 19.89 -7.47
CA SER A 168 -13.64 19.22 -8.42
C SER A 168 -12.31 18.80 -7.78
N ARG A 169 -11.73 19.63 -6.91
CA ARG A 169 -10.52 19.28 -6.15
C ARG A 169 -10.78 18.24 -5.08
N THR A 170 -11.96 18.28 -4.43
CA THR A 170 -12.36 17.20 -3.51
C THR A 170 -12.47 15.87 -4.24
N VAL A 171 -13.07 15.83 -5.42
CA VAL A 171 -13.14 14.62 -6.25
C VAL A 171 -11.74 14.18 -6.71
N ALA A 172 -10.86 15.12 -7.07
CA ALA A 172 -9.48 14.82 -7.43
C ALA A 172 -8.69 14.24 -6.24
N ALA A 173 -8.82 14.83 -5.05
CA ALA A 173 -8.21 14.34 -3.82
C ALA A 173 -8.66 12.91 -3.48
N GLN A 174 -9.99 12.64 -3.52
CA GLN A 174 -10.53 11.30 -3.28
C GLN A 174 -10.12 10.30 -4.37
N THR A 175 -9.99 10.74 -5.63
CA THR A 175 -9.51 9.90 -6.73
C THR A 175 -8.05 9.53 -6.53
N ALA A 176 -7.19 10.48 -6.13
CA ALA A 176 -5.80 10.20 -5.77
C ALA A 176 -5.73 9.26 -4.55
N GLY A 177 -6.60 9.45 -3.55
CA GLY A 177 -6.74 8.54 -2.40
C GLY A 177 -7.13 7.12 -2.80
N GLN A 178 -8.07 6.96 -3.75
CA GLN A 178 -8.46 5.66 -4.32
C GLN A 178 -7.27 4.98 -5.03
N GLN A 179 -6.51 5.74 -5.83
CA GLN A 179 -5.32 5.23 -6.51
C GLN A 179 -4.24 4.81 -5.49
N GLY A 180 -4.06 5.61 -4.42
CA GLY A 180 -3.19 5.26 -3.30
C GLY A 180 -3.61 3.94 -2.63
N ALA A 181 -4.90 3.75 -2.36
CA ALA A 181 -5.43 2.52 -1.77
C ALA A 181 -5.30 1.30 -2.69
N ALA A 182 -5.38 1.48 -4.02
CA ALA A 182 -5.10 0.41 -4.99
C ALA A 182 -3.62 -0.01 -4.94
N ALA A 183 -2.71 0.96 -4.86
CA ALA A 183 -1.29 0.70 -4.71
C ALA A 183 -0.96 0.07 -3.35
N ASP A 184 -1.62 0.49 -2.26
CA ASP A 184 -1.47 -0.13 -0.93
C ASP A 184 -1.94 -1.61 -0.95
N LEU A 185 -3.01 -1.94 -1.67
CA LEU A 185 -3.45 -3.33 -1.87
C LEU A 185 -2.40 -4.15 -2.63
N ALA A 186 -1.84 -3.59 -3.71
CA ALA A 186 -0.79 -4.26 -4.48
C ALA A 186 0.47 -4.48 -3.62
N ASN A 187 0.85 -3.49 -2.81
CA ASN A 187 1.97 -3.58 -1.89
C ASN A 187 1.75 -4.64 -0.79
N ALA A 188 0.55 -4.70 -0.23
CA ALA A 188 0.18 -5.70 0.77
C ALA A 188 0.26 -7.11 0.19
N ARG A 189 -0.22 -7.30 -1.05
CA ARG A 189 -0.13 -8.59 -1.78
C ARG A 189 1.32 -8.98 -2.01
N LEU A 190 2.14 -8.11 -2.61
CA LEU A 190 3.55 -8.36 -2.87
C LEU A 190 4.32 -8.66 -1.58
N SER A 191 4.05 -7.91 -0.52
CA SER A 191 4.70 -8.11 0.78
C SER A 191 4.31 -9.45 1.41
N ALA A 192 3.04 -9.82 1.38
CA ALA A 192 2.58 -11.11 1.91
C ALA A 192 3.19 -12.28 1.14
N GLN A 193 3.21 -12.22 -0.19
CA GLN A 193 3.84 -13.21 -1.07
C GLN A 193 5.34 -13.34 -0.80
N ALA A 194 6.06 -12.21 -0.71
CA ALA A 194 7.48 -12.24 -0.43
C ALA A 194 7.78 -12.80 0.97
N THR A 195 6.99 -12.44 1.98
CA THR A 195 7.14 -12.99 3.34
C THR A 195 6.88 -14.50 3.35
N LEU A 196 5.82 -14.97 2.65
CA LEU A 196 5.56 -16.41 2.52
C LEU A 196 6.75 -17.15 1.90
N ALA A 197 7.27 -16.65 0.79
CA ALA A 197 8.41 -17.28 0.12
C ALA A 197 9.68 -17.27 1.01
N GLN A 198 9.94 -16.19 1.74
CA GLN A 198 11.06 -16.10 2.69
C GLN A 198 10.91 -17.10 3.84
N ASP A 199 9.74 -17.14 4.48
CA ASP A 199 9.45 -18.07 5.58
C ASP A 199 9.52 -19.51 5.11
N TYR A 200 9.03 -19.80 3.88
CA TYR A 200 9.12 -21.12 3.27
C TYR A 200 10.57 -21.54 3.05
N PHE A 201 11.42 -20.70 2.47
CA PHE A 201 12.83 -21.05 2.26
C PHE A 201 13.61 -21.13 3.57
N GLN A 202 13.25 -20.32 4.58
CA GLN A 202 13.84 -20.44 5.91
C GLN A 202 13.45 -21.77 6.58
N LEU A 203 12.18 -22.18 6.46
CA LEU A 203 11.71 -23.49 6.95
C LEU A 203 12.47 -24.64 6.26
N ARG A 204 12.67 -24.57 4.93
CA ARG A 204 13.45 -25.57 4.17
C ARG A 204 14.92 -25.60 4.59
N SER A 205 15.49 -24.44 4.94
CA SER A 205 16.85 -24.37 5.49
C SER A 205 16.93 -25.06 6.85
N LEU A 206 15.92 -24.91 7.71
CA LEU A 206 15.84 -25.60 8.99
C LEU A 206 15.63 -27.12 8.81
N ASP A 207 14.88 -27.56 7.81
CA ASP A 207 14.75 -28.97 7.45
C ASP A 207 16.10 -29.57 7.02
N ALA A 208 16.92 -28.81 6.27
CA ALA A 208 18.28 -29.22 5.92
C ALA A 208 19.19 -29.30 7.15
N GLN A 209 19.08 -28.35 8.06
CA GLN A 209 19.81 -28.37 9.34
C GLN A 209 19.36 -29.54 10.22
N GLN A 210 18.05 -29.85 10.28
CA GLN A 210 17.55 -31.02 11.01
C GLN A 210 18.15 -32.31 10.51
N LYS A 211 18.19 -32.51 9.18
CA LYS A 211 18.83 -33.67 8.58
C LYS A 211 20.30 -33.77 8.98
N LEU A 212 21.05 -32.67 8.96
CA LEU A 212 22.44 -32.64 9.40
C LEU A 212 22.60 -33.00 10.89
N LEU A 213 21.71 -32.49 11.75
CA LEU A 213 21.70 -32.79 13.18
C LEU A 213 21.41 -34.27 13.44
N ASP A 214 20.42 -34.85 12.75
CA ASP A 214 20.07 -36.27 12.88
C ASP A 214 21.24 -37.18 12.45
N GLU A 215 21.90 -36.85 11.34
CA GLU A 215 23.11 -37.55 10.89
C GLU A 215 24.25 -37.41 11.91
N THR A 216 24.40 -36.23 12.52
CA THR A 216 25.42 -35.97 13.54
C THR A 216 25.14 -36.73 14.83
N VAL A 217 23.88 -36.77 15.30
CA VAL A 217 23.47 -37.59 16.45
C VAL A 217 23.79 -39.06 16.21
N ALA A 218 23.44 -39.61 15.06
CA ALA A 218 23.75 -41.01 14.72
C ALA A 218 25.26 -41.28 14.70
N ALA A 219 26.07 -40.35 14.19
CA ALA A 219 27.54 -40.46 14.22
C ALA A 219 28.11 -40.42 15.65
N TYR A 220 27.56 -39.56 16.52
CA TYR A 220 27.99 -39.46 17.92
C TYR A 220 27.55 -40.69 18.75
N GLU A 221 26.39 -41.27 18.48
CA GLU A 221 25.97 -42.55 19.07
C GLU A 221 26.96 -43.67 18.76
N GLN A 222 27.40 -43.76 17.49
CA GLN A 222 28.40 -44.73 17.10
C GLN A 222 29.76 -44.47 17.77
N SER A 223 30.17 -43.21 17.88
CA SER A 223 31.40 -42.80 18.57
C SER A 223 31.36 -43.14 20.05
N LEU A 224 30.25 -42.87 20.73
CA LEU A 224 30.06 -43.23 22.16
C LEU A 224 30.13 -44.75 22.36
N LYS A 225 29.46 -45.52 21.52
CA LYS A 225 29.48 -47.00 21.57
C LYS A 225 30.91 -47.54 21.40
N LEU A 226 31.68 -46.99 20.48
CA LEU A 226 33.09 -47.35 20.28
C LEU A 226 33.92 -47.04 21.52
N THR A 227 33.79 -45.83 22.07
CA THR A 227 34.55 -45.39 23.24
C THR A 227 34.16 -46.22 24.51
N GLN A 228 32.88 -46.58 24.67
CA GLN A 228 32.42 -47.49 25.74
C GLN A 228 33.06 -48.89 25.63
N ASN A 229 33.14 -49.46 24.41
CA ASN A 229 33.77 -50.75 24.17
C ASN A 229 35.28 -50.70 24.50
N GLN A 230 35.97 -49.64 24.11
CA GLN A 230 37.39 -49.44 24.40
C GLN A 230 37.63 -49.25 25.92
N TYR A 231 36.75 -48.53 26.62
CA TYR A 231 36.81 -48.42 28.09
C TYR A 231 36.63 -49.77 28.77
N ALA A 232 35.65 -50.57 28.35
CA ALA A 232 35.43 -51.89 28.89
C ALA A 232 36.64 -52.83 28.71
N GLN A 233 37.48 -52.59 27.72
CA GLN A 233 38.73 -53.30 27.44
C GLN A 233 39.95 -52.64 28.12
N GLY A 234 39.76 -51.54 28.89
CA GLY A 234 40.84 -50.84 29.57
C GLY A 234 41.75 -50.00 28.66
N ILE A 235 41.32 -49.71 27.39
CA ILE A 235 42.12 -49.01 26.39
C ILE A 235 42.05 -47.48 26.58
N VAL A 236 40.87 -46.95 26.98
CA VAL A 236 40.65 -45.52 27.14
C VAL A 236 40.18 -45.17 28.55
N ALA A 237 40.29 -43.91 28.95
CA ALA A 237 39.85 -43.43 30.23
C ALA A 237 38.32 -43.22 30.32
N ARG A 238 37.75 -43.26 31.53
CA ARG A 238 36.32 -42.96 31.77
C ARG A 238 35.96 -41.53 31.34
N SER A 239 36.91 -40.61 31.40
CA SER A 239 36.75 -39.21 30.92
C SER A 239 36.34 -39.18 29.45
N ASP A 240 36.88 -40.04 28.59
CA ASP A 240 36.58 -40.06 27.16
C ASP A 240 35.14 -40.54 26.88
N VAL A 241 34.63 -41.50 27.70
CA VAL A 241 33.23 -41.92 27.64
C VAL A 241 32.29 -40.77 28.06
N ILE A 242 32.63 -40.06 29.13
CA ILE A 242 31.82 -38.94 29.60
C ILE A 242 31.84 -37.79 28.58
N GLN A 243 32.96 -37.49 27.94
CA GLN A 243 33.06 -36.49 26.87
C GLN A 243 32.22 -36.90 25.65
N ALA A 244 32.29 -38.16 25.18
CA ALA A 244 31.47 -38.67 24.11
C ALA A 244 29.96 -38.58 24.42
N GLN A 245 29.59 -38.92 25.65
CA GLN A 245 28.20 -38.81 26.10
C GLN A 245 27.72 -37.36 26.16
N THR A 246 28.54 -36.44 26.66
CA THR A 246 28.21 -35.00 26.69
C THR A 246 28.00 -34.45 25.29
N GLN A 247 28.86 -34.84 24.34
CA GLN A 247 28.75 -34.41 22.93
C GLN A 247 27.47 -34.93 22.27
N LEU A 248 27.11 -36.20 22.50
CA LEU A 248 25.86 -36.77 22.02
C LEU A 248 24.65 -36.02 22.59
N GLN A 249 24.61 -35.79 23.90
CA GLN A 249 23.51 -35.10 24.55
C GLN A 249 23.37 -33.65 24.06
N SER A 250 24.48 -32.97 23.81
CA SER A 250 24.49 -31.62 23.23
C SER A 250 23.93 -31.60 21.81
N ALA A 251 24.28 -32.58 20.98
CA ALA A 251 23.75 -32.69 19.61
C ALA A 251 22.25 -33.04 19.62
N GLN A 252 21.82 -33.95 20.50
CA GLN A 252 20.41 -34.27 20.68
C GLN A 252 19.59 -33.04 21.15
N ALA A 253 20.12 -32.26 22.10
CA ALA A 253 19.48 -31.02 22.54
C ALA A 253 19.35 -30.02 21.37
N SER A 254 20.40 -29.85 20.55
CA SER A 254 20.35 -28.97 19.36
C SER A 254 19.35 -29.45 18.32
N ALA A 255 19.22 -30.77 18.13
CA ALA A 255 18.24 -31.35 17.20
C ALA A 255 16.78 -31.07 17.66
N ILE A 256 16.54 -31.14 18.98
CA ILE A 256 15.24 -30.81 19.55
C ILE A 256 14.96 -29.29 19.42
N ASP A 257 15.95 -28.46 19.74
CA ASP A 257 15.81 -26.99 19.72
C ASP A 257 15.53 -26.45 18.29
N ASN A 258 16.14 -27.04 17.26
CA ASN A 258 15.86 -26.70 15.86
C ASN A 258 14.37 -26.83 15.51
N GLY A 259 13.67 -27.77 16.14
CA GLY A 259 12.22 -27.95 15.97
C GLY A 259 11.39 -26.74 16.41
N VAL A 260 11.88 -25.93 17.36
CA VAL A 260 11.18 -24.72 17.81
C VAL A 260 11.10 -23.69 16.70
N ALA A 261 12.23 -23.38 16.08
CA ALA A 261 12.28 -22.43 14.97
C ALA A 261 11.48 -22.93 13.76
N ARG A 262 11.57 -24.22 13.45
CA ARG A 262 10.79 -24.85 12.38
C ARG A 262 9.28 -24.70 12.62
N ALA A 263 8.80 -24.99 13.83
CA ALA A 263 7.40 -24.84 14.19
C ALA A 263 6.93 -23.38 14.07
N GLN A 264 7.77 -22.41 14.46
CA GLN A 264 7.44 -20.99 14.35
C GLN A 264 7.25 -20.56 12.90
N PHE A 265 8.11 -20.98 11.97
CA PHE A 265 7.93 -20.68 10.53
C PHE A 265 6.72 -21.43 9.95
N GLU A 266 6.46 -22.67 10.34
CA GLU A 266 5.26 -23.40 9.93
C GLU A 266 3.98 -22.67 10.38
N HIS A 267 3.94 -22.18 11.61
CA HIS A 267 2.83 -21.38 12.13
C HIS A 267 2.70 -20.03 11.40
N ALA A 268 3.79 -19.36 11.08
CA ALA A 268 3.78 -18.11 10.32
C ALA A 268 3.21 -18.32 8.90
N ILE A 269 3.61 -19.41 8.23
CA ILE A 269 3.07 -19.79 6.91
C ILE A 269 1.56 -20.10 7.02
N ALA A 270 1.13 -20.81 8.07
CA ALA A 270 -0.29 -21.09 8.31
C ALA A 270 -1.13 -19.80 8.37
N VAL A 271 -0.67 -18.80 9.13
CA VAL A 271 -1.33 -17.48 9.22
C VAL A 271 -1.38 -16.78 7.87
N LEU A 272 -0.29 -16.85 7.10
CA LEU A 272 -0.23 -16.22 5.77
C LEU A 272 -1.20 -16.86 4.78
N VAL A 273 -1.38 -18.18 4.81
CA VAL A 273 -2.35 -18.89 3.97
C VAL A 273 -3.79 -18.89 4.55
N GLY A 274 -4.00 -18.19 5.68
CA GLY A 274 -5.31 -18.01 6.29
C GLY A 274 -5.86 -19.23 7.00
N GLU A 275 -4.98 -20.14 7.48
CA GLU A 275 -5.36 -21.33 8.22
C GLU A 275 -4.93 -21.27 9.70
N PRO A 276 -5.67 -21.89 10.62
CA PRO A 276 -5.22 -22.04 11.99
C PRO A 276 -3.95 -22.90 12.03
N ALA A 277 -2.93 -22.45 12.78
CA ALA A 277 -1.68 -23.19 12.92
C ALA A 277 -1.88 -24.63 13.45
N SER A 278 -2.95 -24.89 14.21
CA SER A 278 -3.26 -26.21 14.75
C SER A 278 -3.71 -27.25 13.73
N THR A 279 -4.14 -26.82 12.53
CA THR A 279 -4.64 -27.70 11.45
C THR A 279 -3.70 -27.74 10.24
N PHE A 280 -2.68 -26.89 10.26
CA PHE A 280 -1.72 -26.76 9.18
C PHE A 280 -0.46 -27.59 9.47
N SER A 281 0.07 -28.28 8.46
CA SER A 281 1.36 -28.97 8.56
C SER A 281 2.05 -29.06 7.21
N LEU A 282 3.36 -28.90 7.23
CA LEU A 282 4.23 -29.06 6.07
C LEU A 282 5.20 -30.23 6.30
N PRO A 283 5.30 -31.19 5.37
CA PRO A 283 6.27 -32.26 5.49
C PRO A 283 7.70 -31.72 5.44
N PRO A 284 8.61 -32.26 6.27
CA PRO A 284 10.02 -31.86 6.23
C PRO A 284 10.64 -32.23 4.89
N ILE A 285 11.21 -31.25 4.20
CA ILE A 285 11.94 -31.45 2.95
C ILE A 285 13.16 -30.51 2.98
N PRO A 286 14.39 -31.03 2.98
CA PRO A 286 15.60 -30.21 3.01
C PRO A 286 15.69 -29.27 1.82
N LEU A 287 16.30 -28.11 2.01
CA LEU A 287 16.60 -27.17 0.94
C LEU A 287 17.66 -27.78 0.01
N ASP A 288 17.27 -28.00 -1.25
CA ASP A 288 18.14 -28.47 -2.34
C ASP A 288 17.94 -27.59 -3.59
N ALA A 289 17.97 -26.29 -3.39
CA ALA A 289 17.77 -25.32 -4.46
C ALA A 289 18.83 -24.22 -4.42
N THR A 290 19.17 -23.72 -5.61
CA THR A 290 20.00 -22.53 -5.79
C THR A 290 19.13 -21.36 -6.21
N PRO A 291 19.44 -20.13 -5.75
CA PRO A 291 18.69 -18.95 -6.16
C PRO A 291 18.70 -18.79 -7.68
N PRO A 292 17.55 -18.48 -8.30
CA PRO A 292 17.50 -18.14 -9.72
C PRO A 292 18.22 -16.82 -9.97
N THR A 293 18.71 -16.64 -11.20
CA THR A 293 19.28 -15.35 -11.61
C THR A 293 18.17 -14.34 -11.82
N VAL A 294 18.11 -13.30 -10.98
CA VAL A 294 17.13 -12.22 -11.09
C VAL A 294 17.72 -11.11 -11.96
N PRO A 295 17.13 -10.76 -13.11
CA PRO A 295 17.61 -9.64 -13.93
C PRO A 295 17.34 -8.31 -13.21
N VAL A 296 18.39 -7.53 -12.95
CA VAL A 296 18.30 -6.21 -12.35
C VAL A 296 18.01 -5.17 -13.43
N GLN A 297 17.02 -4.34 -13.17
CA GLN A 297 16.57 -3.28 -14.08
C GLN A 297 17.26 -1.95 -13.75
N MET A 298 17.08 -0.95 -14.65
CA MET A 298 17.57 0.40 -14.38
C MET A 298 16.92 0.99 -13.12
N PRO A 299 17.65 1.79 -12.31
CA PRO A 299 17.11 2.40 -11.09
C PRO A 299 15.82 3.20 -11.31
N SER A 300 15.66 3.87 -12.47
CA SER A 300 14.44 4.62 -12.79
C SER A 300 13.18 3.76 -12.89
N ALA A 301 13.30 2.48 -13.25
CA ALA A 301 12.16 1.57 -13.36
C ALA A 301 11.49 1.26 -12.01
N ILE A 302 12.22 1.38 -10.90
CA ILE A 302 11.66 1.22 -9.54
C ILE A 302 10.52 2.20 -9.27
N LEU A 303 10.61 3.44 -9.78
CA LEU A 303 9.59 4.46 -9.55
C LEU A 303 8.24 4.10 -10.19
N GLU A 304 8.25 3.23 -11.20
CA GLU A 304 7.04 2.79 -11.92
C GLU A 304 6.54 1.42 -11.44
N ARG A 305 7.42 0.63 -10.83
CA ARG A 305 7.16 -0.78 -10.50
C ARG A 305 6.91 -1.07 -9.02
N ARG A 306 7.27 -0.16 -8.13
CA ARG A 306 7.02 -0.35 -6.69
C ARG A 306 5.70 0.27 -6.27
N PRO A 307 4.76 -0.53 -5.78
CA PRO A 307 3.46 -0.03 -5.37
C PRO A 307 3.51 0.88 -4.13
N ASP A 308 4.47 0.72 -3.22
CA ASP A 308 4.66 1.59 -2.06
C ASP A 308 5.07 3.02 -2.47
N ILE A 309 5.93 3.15 -3.50
CA ILE A 309 6.30 4.45 -4.07
C ILE A 309 5.10 5.11 -4.74
N ALA A 310 4.31 4.35 -5.50
CA ALA A 310 3.09 4.84 -6.14
C ALA A 310 2.07 5.31 -5.10
N SER A 311 1.85 4.56 -4.00
CA SER A 311 0.97 4.97 -2.91
C SER A 311 1.43 6.29 -2.27
N ALA A 312 2.72 6.42 -1.95
CA ALA A 312 3.27 7.62 -1.34
C ALA A 312 3.12 8.84 -2.27
N GLU A 313 3.33 8.66 -3.57
CA GLU A 313 3.14 9.72 -4.58
C GLU A 313 1.67 10.15 -4.68
N ARG A 314 0.72 9.19 -4.69
CA ARG A 314 -0.72 9.50 -4.74
C ARG A 314 -1.20 10.21 -3.48
N LYS A 315 -0.65 9.89 -2.31
CA LYS A 315 -0.91 10.61 -1.05
C LYS A 315 -0.42 12.06 -1.12
N ALA A 316 0.72 12.32 -1.73
CA ALA A 316 1.19 13.68 -1.98
C ALA A 316 0.28 14.43 -2.97
N ALA A 317 -0.21 13.77 -4.02
CA ALA A 317 -1.18 14.34 -4.95
C ALA A 317 -2.50 14.71 -4.25
N ALA A 318 -3.05 13.83 -3.40
CA ALA A 318 -4.25 14.12 -2.62
C ALA A 318 -4.05 15.31 -1.68
N ALA A 319 -2.89 15.41 -1.03
CA ALA A 319 -2.56 16.55 -0.16
C ALA A 319 -2.40 17.87 -0.93
N ASN A 320 -1.92 17.84 -2.18
CA ASN A 320 -1.88 19.03 -3.04
C ASN A 320 -3.29 19.54 -3.35
N GLU A 321 -4.22 18.64 -3.68
CA GLU A 321 -5.61 19.04 -3.93
C GLU A 321 -6.27 19.64 -2.69
N GLN A 322 -5.90 19.17 -1.48
CA GLN A 322 -6.39 19.74 -0.22
C GLN A 322 -6.00 21.23 -0.06
N ILE A 323 -4.81 21.65 -0.53
CA ILE A 323 -4.43 23.07 -0.55
C ILE A 323 -5.43 23.88 -1.35
N GLY A 324 -5.82 23.39 -2.53
CA GLY A 324 -6.79 24.07 -3.39
C GLY A 324 -8.18 24.15 -2.77
N ILE A 325 -8.62 23.11 -2.05
CA ILE A 325 -9.89 23.10 -1.32
C ILE A 325 -9.88 24.20 -0.24
N GLU A 326 -8.82 24.31 0.57
CA GLU A 326 -8.70 25.35 1.60
C GLU A 326 -8.56 26.76 1.00
N MET A 327 -7.95 26.88 -0.18
CA MET A 327 -7.88 28.16 -0.90
C MET A 327 -9.23 28.55 -1.50
N ALA A 328 -10.05 27.61 -1.95
CA ALA A 328 -11.40 27.89 -2.43
C ALA A 328 -12.30 28.50 -1.35
N ALA A 329 -12.06 28.19 -0.08
CA ALA A 329 -12.79 28.73 1.07
C ALA A 329 -12.62 30.27 1.29
N TYR A 330 -11.68 30.90 0.58
CA TYR A 330 -11.55 32.38 0.60
C TYR A 330 -12.59 33.08 -0.29
N PHE A 331 -13.21 32.35 -1.19
CA PHE A 331 -14.17 32.90 -2.16
C PHE A 331 -15.61 32.72 -1.69
N PRO A 332 -16.55 33.58 -2.17
CA PRO A 332 -17.96 33.43 -1.82
C PRO A 332 -18.53 32.11 -2.30
N THR A 333 -19.32 31.44 -1.48
CA THR A 333 -20.14 30.30 -1.89
C THR A 333 -21.44 30.76 -2.54
N LEU A 334 -21.83 30.14 -3.64
CA LEU A 334 -23.12 30.34 -4.30
C LEU A 334 -23.97 29.08 -4.08
N THR A 335 -25.09 29.24 -3.38
CA THR A 335 -26.06 28.15 -3.19
C THR A 335 -27.33 28.48 -3.97
N LEU A 336 -27.78 27.56 -4.81
CA LEU A 336 -29.07 27.63 -5.49
C LEU A 336 -30.08 26.79 -4.70
N SER A 337 -31.13 27.44 -4.17
CA SER A 337 -32.16 26.75 -3.42
C SER A 337 -33.53 26.89 -4.09
N ALA A 338 -34.28 25.81 -4.06
CA ALA A 338 -35.67 25.79 -4.51
C ALA A 338 -36.49 25.01 -3.50
N GLN A 339 -37.63 25.55 -3.13
CA GLN A 339 -38.58 24.90 -2.25
C GLN A 339 -39.99 25.06 -2.81
N GLY A 340 -40.81 24.03 -2.72
CA GLY A 340 -42.20 24.08 -3.14
C GLY A 340 -43.05 23.07 -2.39
N GLY A 341 -44.27 23.46 -2.07
CA GLY A 341 -45.11 22.59 -1.26
C GLY A 341 -46.46 23.18 -0.88
N PHE A 342 -46.93 22.73 0.26
CA PHE A 342 -48.18 23.16 0.87
C PHE A 342 -47.95 23.58 2.31
N GLU A 343 -48.55 24.72 2.70
CA GLU A 343 -48.51 25.23 4.05
C GLU A 343 -49.91 25.74 4.49
N SER A 344 -50.37 25.33 5.66
CA SER A 344 -51.67 25.76 6.19
C SER A 344 -51.70 25.73 7.70
N SER A 345 -52.53 26.62 8.26
CA SER A 345 -52.82 26.62 9.70
C SER A 345 -53.86 25.53 10.08
N VAL A 346 -54.54 24.95 9.09
CA VAL A 346 -55.58 23.91 9.27
C VAL A 346 -55.19 22.69 8.50
N LEU A 347 -55.01 21.56 9.19
CA LEU A 347 -54.55 20.27 8.57
C LEU A 347 -55.48 19.81 7.42
N SER A 348 -56.80 19.96 7.54
CA SER A 348 -57.73 19.56 6.49
C SER A 348 -57.68 20.39 5.21
N GLN A 349 -57.02 21.54 5.25
CA GLN A 349 -56.82 22.46 4.12
C GLN A 349 -55.41 22.36 3.53
N LEU A 350 -54.52 21.59 4.12
CA LEU A 350 -53.09 21.55 3.74
C LEU A 350 -52.89 21.28 2.24
N LEU A 351 -53.57 20.25 1.70
CA LEU A 351 -53.39 19.83 0.31
C LEU A 351 -54.28 20.57 -0.70
N ARG A 352 -54.94 21.68 -0.30
CA ARG A 352 -55.77 22.49 -1.21
C ARG A 352 -54.89 23.46 -2.03
N ALA A 353 -55.35 23.81 -3.22
CA ALA A 353 -54.66 24.74 -4.11
C ALA A 353 -54.24 26.08 -3.47
N PRO A 354 -55.05 26.73 -2.59
CA PRO A 354 -54.67 27.97 -1.94
C PRO A 354 -53.50 27.85 -0.94
N SER A 355 -53.22 26.63 -0.47
CA SER A 355 -52.10 26.35 0.47
C SER A 355 -50.74 26.09 -0.22
N ARG A 356 -50.68 26.20 -1.55
CA ARG A 356 -49.44 26.02 -2.32
C ARG A 356 -48.50 27.21 -2.11
N PHE A 357 -47.23 26.91 -1.94
CA PHE A 357 -46.16 27.91 -1.96
C PHE A 357 -44.98 27.42 -2.76
N TRP A 358 -44.14 28.32 -3.22
CA TRP A 358 -42.84 28.03 -3.80
C TRP A 358 -41.88 29.18 -3.55
N THR A 359 -40.62 28.84 -3.43
CA THR A 359 -39.50 29.80 -3.32
C THR A 359 -38.37 29.30 -4.18
N LEU A 360 -37.75 30.18 -4.92
CA LEU A 360 -36.56 29.88 -5.74
C LEU A 360 -35.61 31.08 -5.62
N GLY A 361 -34.35 30.83 -5.32
CA GLY A 361 -33.38 31.90 -5.25
C GLY A 361 -31.94 31.44 -5.12
N PRO A 362 -30.99 32.26 -5.63
CA PRO A 362 -29.59 32.15 -5.28
C PRO A 362 -29.33 32.79 -3.93
N ASP A 363 -28.42 32.23 -3.17
CA ASP A 363 -27.82 32.80 -1.96
C ASP A 363 -26.32 32.88 -2.14
N ILE A 364 -25.71 34.03 -1.87
CA ILE A 364 -24.25 34.23 -1.95
C ILE A 364 -23.77 34.62 -0.57
N ALA A 365 -22.88 33.80 0.00
CA ALA A 365 -22.31 34.04 1.33
C ALA A 365 -20.78 34.16 1.24
N ALA A 366 -20.22 35.16 1.92
CA ALA A 366 -18.77 35.33 2.02
C ALA A 366 -18.38 35.65 3.47
N THR A 367 -17.38 34.96 3.98
CA THR A 367 -16.81 35.26 5.29
C THR A 367 -15.81 36.41 5.17
N ILE A 368 -16.12 37.59 5.79
CA ILE A 368 -15.25 38.76 5.72
C ILE A 368 -14.14 38.69 6.78
N PHE A 369 -14.44 38.25 7.99
CA PHE A 369 -13.48 38.13 9.09
C PHE A 369 -13.69 36.85 9.87
N ASP A 370 -12.62 36.08 10.08
CA ASP A 370 -12.61 34.79 10.76
C ASP A 370 -11.47 34.64 11.79
N GLY A 371 -10.79 35.73 12.14
CA GLY A 371 -9.68 35.70 13.10
C GLY A 371 -8.45 34.90 12.61
N GLY A 372 -8.31 34.69 11.29
CA GLY A 372 -7.17 33.96 10.70
C GLY A 372 -7.39 32.47 10.49
N LEU A 373 -8.63 31.97 10.68
CA LEU A 373 -8.96 30.55 10.55
C LEU A 373 -8.57 29.97 9.17
N ARG A 374 -8.94 30.65 8.08
CA ARG A 374 -8.66 30.21 6.70
C ARG A 374 -7.16 30.19 6.40
N SER A 375 -6.42 31.22 6.89
CA SER A 375 -4.96 31.25 6.75
C SER A 375 -4.31 30.06 7.45
N ALA A 376 -4.67 29.80 8.71
CA ALA A 376 -4.14 28.69 9.47
C ALA A 376 -4.47 27.31 8.83
N ARG A 377 -5.67 27.15 8.25
CA ARG A 377 -6.04 25.92 7.53
C ARG A 377 -5.23 25.74 6.25
N THR A 378 -5.03 26.81 5.48
CA THR A 378 -4.20 26.77 4.27
C THR A 378 -2.74 26.45 4.59
N ASP A 379 -2.20 27.02 5.67
CA ASP A 379 -0.83 26.75 6.11
C ASP A 379 -0.69 25.31 6.63
N ALA A 380 -1.70 24.80 7.33
CA ALA A 380 -1.75 23.40 7.74
C ALA A 380 -1.79 22.44 6.52
N ALA A 381 -2.60 22.76 5.50
CA ALA A 381 -2.66 21.96 4.27
C ALA A 381 -1.32 21.97 3.50
N ARG A 382 -0.62 23.10 3.42
CA ARG A 382 0.72 23.20 2.84
C ARG A 382 1.74 22.34 3.60
N ALA A 383 1.74 22.44 4.93
CA ALA A 383 2.63 21.63 5.77
C ALA A 383 2.34 20.12 5.63
N ALA A 384 1.07 19.73 5.49
CA ALA A 384 0.68 18.34 5.21
C ALA A 384 1.16 17.87 3.82
N TYR A 385 1.12 18.72 2.80
CA TYR A 385 1.71 18.44 1.50
C TYR A 385 3.23 18.24 1.61
N ASP A 386 3.94 19.16 2.27
CA ASP A 386 5.40 19.06 2.46
C ASP A 386 5.79 17.77 3.21
N GLN A 387 5.01 17.37 4.21
CA GLN A 387 5.17 16.09 4.92
C GLN A 387 5.03 14.90 3.96
N ASN A 388 4.01 14.89 3.10
CA ASN A 388 3.79 13.80 2.14
C ASN A 388 4.90 13.76 1.08
N VAL A 389 5.42 14.91 0.63
CA VAL A 389 6.57 14.99 -0.28
C VAL A 389 7.82 14.40 0.37
N ALA A 390 8.08 14.73 1.64
CA ALA A 390 9.21 14.16 2.38
C ALA A 390 9.06 12.65 2.54
N THR A 391 7.85 12.16 2.84
CA THR A 391 7.53 10.72 2.93
C THR A 391 7.76 10.02 1.59
N TYR A 392 7.30 10.60 0.48
CA TYR A 392 7.55 10.06 -0.87
C TYR A 392 9.05 9.93 -1.15
N ARG A 393 9.83 10.99 -0.89
CA ARG A 393 11.30 10.96 -1.08
C ARG A 393 11.97 9.91 -0.21
N GLN A 394 11.56 9.78 1.04
CA GLN A 394 12.08 8.76 1.95
C GLN A 394 11.75 7.35 1.46
N THR A 395 10.53 7.11 0.98
CA THR A 395 10.13 5.81 0.42
C THR A 395 11.00 5.45 -0.80
N VAL A 396 11.30 6.42 -1.66
CA VAL A 396 12.21 6.22 -2.81
C VAL A 396 13.62 5.86 -2.34
N LEU A 397 14.18 6.56 -1.34
CA LEU A 397 15.51 6.26 -0.79
C LEU A 397 15.57 4.86 -0.16
N THR A 398 14.56 4.50 0.62
CA THR A 398 14.45 3.14 1.22
C THR A 398 14.33 2.07 0.14
N ALA A 399 13.62 2.36 -0.95
CA ALA A 399 13.51 1.43 -2.08
C ALA A 399 14.87 1.15 -2.74
N PHE A 400 15.71 2.17 -2.92
CA PHE A 400 17.08 1.97 -3.43
C PHE A 400 17.94 1.20 -2.44
N GLN A 401 17.83 1.51 -1.13
CA GLN A 401 18.53 0.76 -0.09
C GLN A 401 18.15 -0.73 -0.13
N ASP A 402 16.85 -1.06 -0.20
CA ASP A 402 16.39 -2.46 -0.25
C ASP A 402 17.04 -3.24 -1.41
N VAL A 403 17.17 -2.61 -2.59
CA VAL A 403 17.80 -3.26 -3.75
C VAL A 403 19.31 -3.45 -3.52
N GLU A 404 20.00 -2.40 -3.10
CA GLU A 404 21.46 -2.45 -2.86
C GLU A 404 21.80 -3.49 -1.77
N ASP A 405 21.05 -3.54 -0.67
CA ASP A 405 21.28 -4.47 0.43
C ASP A 405 21.09 -5.94 -0.03
N ASN A 406 20.08 -6.23 -0.84
CA ASN A 406 19.86 -7.58 -1.38
C ASN A 406 20.91 -7.95 -2.44
N LEU A 407 21.32 -7.01 -3.30
CA LEU A 407 22.40 -7.23 -4.27
C LEU A 407 23.73 -7.50 -3.57
N ALA A 408 24.07 -6.69 -2.55
CA ALA A 408 25.28 -6.89 -1.76
C ALA A 408 25.27 -8.26 -1.07
N SER A 409 24.13 -8.62 -0.46
CA SER A 409 23.95 -9.92 0.20
C SER A 409 24.16 -11.08 -0.76
N LEU A 410 23.50 -11.06 -1.91
CA LEU A 410 23.64 -12.13 -2.92
C LEU A 410 25.10 -12.25 -3.41
N ARG A 411 25.74 -11.14 -3.75
CA ARG A 411 27.13 -11.11 -4.23
C ARG A 411 28.11 -11.62 -3.18
N ILE A 412 27.95 -11.24 -1.93
CA ILE A 412 28.83 -11.65 -0.83
C ILE A 412 28.63 -13.13 -0.51
N LEU A 413 27.36 -13.57 -0.35
CA LEU A 413 27.04 -14.94 -0.02
C LEU A 413 27.41 -15.92 -1.16
N GLU A 414 27.40 -15.49 -2.43
CA GLU A 414 27.86 -16.30 -3.56
C GLU A 414 29.35 -16.59 -3.48
N ARG A 415 30.13 -15.62 -3.04
CA ARG A 415 31.59 -15.82 -2.83
C ARG A 415 31.84 -16.64 -1.58
N GLU A 416 31.08 -16.41 -0.51
CA GLU A 416 31.24 -17.11 0.76
C GLU A 416 30.91 -18.60 0.64
N ILE A 417 29.85 -18.99 -0.13
CA ILE A 417 29.46 -20.38 -0.27
C ILE A 417 30.56 -21.24 -0.90
N VAL A 418 31.30 -20.69 -1.86
CA VAL A 418 32.40 -21.41 -2.51
C VAL A 418 33.53 -21.70 -1.51
N VAL A 419 33.92 -20.72 -0.71
CA VAL A 419 34.96 -20.90 0.32
C VAL A 419 34.46 -21.83 1.43
N GLN A 420 33.18 -21.72 1.81
CA GLN A 420 32.58 -22.56 2.84
C GLN A 420 32.46 -24.02 2.40
N GLN A 421 32.19 -24.31 1.13
CA GLN A 421 32.22 -25.67 0.58
C GLN A 421 33.62 -26.30 0.69
N GLN A 422 34.66 -25.55 0.35
CA GLN A 422 36.06 -26.01 0.51
C GLN A 422 36.40 -26.24 1.99
N ALA A 423 35.89 -25.42 2.90
CA ALA A 423 36.08 -25.59 4.34
C ALA A 423 35.38 -26.87 4.84
N VAL A 424 34.18 -27.19 4.35
CA VAL A 424 33.45 -28.42 4.66
C VAL A 424 34.24 -29.64 4.17
N GLU A 425 34.70 -29.64 2.92
CA GLU A 425 35.50 -30.74 2.36
C GLU A 425 36.76 -30.98 3.18
N SER A 426 37.51 -29.93 3.51
CA SER A 426 38.72 -30.00 4.31
C SER A 426 38.46 -30.53 5.72
N ALA A 427 37.38 -30.04 6.37
CA ALA A 427 37.01 -30.50 7.71
C ALA A 427 36.56 -31.97 7.73
N GLN A 428 35.85 -32.44 6.70
CA GLN A 428 35.44 -33.84 6.58
C GLN A 428 36.65 -34.76 6.33
N GLN A 429 37.59 -34.33 5.49
CA GLN A 429 38.83 -35.07 5.27
C GLN A 429 39.67 -35.18 6.57
N ALA A 430 39.81 -34.07 7.30
CA ALA A 430 40.48 -34.04 8.59
C ALA A 430 39.82 -34.99 9.58
N LEU A 431 38.48 -34.95 9.69
CA LEU A 431 37.71 -35.85 10.54
C LEU A 431 37.95 -37.32 10.19
N ALA A 432 37.95 -37.68 8.89
CA ALA A 432 38.23 -39.06 8.45
C ALA A 432 39.65 -39.53 8.86
N ILE A 433 40.66 -38.67 8.67
CA ILE A 433 42.06 -38.96 9.08
C ILE A 433 42.15 -39.15 10.60
N ILE A 434 41.63 -38.20 11.38
CA ILE A 434 41.67 -38.21 12.86
C ILE A 434 40.91 -39.46 13.40
N ASN A 435 39.77 -39.82 12.82
CA ASN A 435 39.05 -41.04 13.20
C ASN A 435 39.87 -42.31 12.97
N ASN A 436 40.64 -42.39 11.86
CA ASN A 436 41.53 -43.53 11.57
C ASN A 436 42.70 -43.58 12.56
N GLN A 437 43.29 -42.41 12.89
CA GLN A 437 44.37 -42.33 13.88
C GLN A 437 43.89 -42.70 15.28
N TYR A 438 42.69 -42.30 15.67
CA TYR A 438 42.07 -42.67 16.95
C TYR A 438 41.84 -44.20 17.03
N LYS A 439 41.33 -44.82 15.96
CA LYS A 439 41.16 -46.26 15.88
C LYS A 439 42.51 -47.01 15.98
N ALA A 440 43.57 -46.38 15.48
CA ALA A 440 44.96 -46.90 15.58
C ALA A 440 45.63 -46.61 16.95
N GLY A 441 44.98 -45.88 17.84
CA GLY A 441 45.50 -45.52 19.17
C GLY A 441 46.59 -44.42 19.13
N THR A 442 46.76 -43.69 18.04
CA THR A 442 47.82 -42.67 17.88
C THR A 442 47.43 -41.26 18.31
N VAL A 443 46.14 -40.99 18.51
CA VAL A 443 45.61 -39.69 18.99
C VAL A 443 44.59 -39.87 20.09
N ALA A 444 44.46 -38.89 20.96
CA ALA A 444 43.45 -38.88 22.03
C ALA A 444 42.04 -38.57 21.53
N PHE A 445 41.00 -38.99 22.23
CA PHE A 445 39.60 -38.79 21.88
C PHE A 445 39.23 -37.31 21.69
N ILE A 446 39.87 -36.41 22.44
CA ILE A 446 39.65 -34.94 22.31
C ILE A 446 39.93 -34.43 20.88
N SER A 447 40.87 -35.03 20.16
CA SER A 447 41.17 -34.70 18.77
C SER A 447 40.01 -35.08 17.84
N VAL A 448 39.37 -36.23 18.08
CA VAL A 448 38.15 -36.67 17.35
C VAL A 448 37.02 -35.71 17.62
N LEU A 449 36.79 -35.34 18.89
CA LEU A 449 35.76 -34.39 19.31
C LEU A 449 35.92 -33.02 18.62
N THR A 450 37.15 -32.51 18.59
CA THR A 450 37.45 -31.23 17.93
C THR A 450 37.21 -31.32 16.43
N ALA A 451 37.64 -32.37 15.75
CA ALA A 451 37.44 -32.56 14.32
C ALA A 451 35.92 -32.72 13.98
N GLN A 452 35.18 -33.47 14.78
CA GLN A 452 33.71 -33.63 14.64
C GLN A 452 32.98 -32.29 14.77
N THR A 453 33.32 -31.50 15.81
CA THR A 453 32.71 -30.19 16.02
C THR A 453 33.02 -29.22 14.89
N THR A 454 34.27 -29.23 14.38
CA THR A 454 34.68 -28.39 13.26
C THR A 454 33.92 -28.78 11.97
N ALA A 455 33.81 -30.06 11.67
CA ALA A 455 33.08 -30.53 10.48
C ALA A 455 31.57 -30.18 10.57
N PHE A 456 30.95 -30.40 11.73
CA PHE A 456 29.56 -30.08 11.95
C PHE A 456 29.30 -28.55 11.82
N THR A 457 30.12 -27.73 12.46
CA THR A 457 29.98 -26.27 12.40
C THR A 457 30.14 -25.76 10.96
N ALA A 458 31.09 -26.30 10.20
CA ALA A 458 31.30 -25.95 8.80
C ALA A 458 30.09 -26.30 7.94
N GLN A 459 29.50 -27.49 8.12
CA GLN A 459 28.31 -27.95 7.38
C GLN A 459 27.07 -27.13 7.76
N GLN A 460 26.87 -26.83 9.06
CA GLN A 460 25.77 -26.00 9.51
C GLN A 460 25.86 -24.59 8.92
N LYS A 461 27.07 -24.00 8.89
CA LYS A 461 27.27 -22.68 8.26
C LYS A 461 26.96 -22.71 6.76
N LEU A 462 27.32 -23.78 6.04
CA LEU A 462 26.99 -23.95 4.63
C LEU A 462 25.48 -23.99 4.40
N ALA A 463 24.73 -24.74 5.21
CA ALA A 463 23.27 -24.81 5.12
C ALA A 463 22.63 -23.44 5.40
N ASN A 464 23.16 -22.70 6.38
CA ASN A 464 22.69 -21.33 6.68
C ASN A 464 22.93 -20.36 5.51
N ILE A 465 24.12 -20.40 4.88
CA ILE A 465 24.43 -19.56 3.72
C ILE A 465 23.48 -19.86 2.56
N ALA A 466 23.19 -21.13 2.31
CA ALA A 466 22.26 -21.54 1.26
C ALA A 466 20.84 -20.95 1.52
N GLY A 467 20.33 -21.07 2.75
CA GLY A 467 19.05 -20.47 3.16
C GLY A 467 19.04 -18.95 3.00
N GLN A 468 20.07 -18.26 3.48
CA GLN A 468 20.18 -16.81 3.38
C GLN A 468 20.23 -16.33 1.92
N ARG A 469 20.88 -17.06 1.02
CA ARG A 469 20.88 -16.74 -0.42
C ARG A 469 19.48 -16.79 -1.02
N MET A 470 18.68 -17.80 -0.66
CA MET A 470 17.28 -17.89 -1.12
C MET A 470 16.45 -16.73 -0.60
N VAL A 471 16.53 -16.42 0.70
CA VAL A 471 15.82 -15.29 1.32
C VAL A 471 16.20 -13.95 0.68
N SER A 472 17.50 -13.71 0.45
CA SER A 472 17.97 -12.49 -0.21
C SER A 472 17.52 -12.40 -1.68
N SER A 473 17.43 -13.53 -2.39
CA SER A 473 16.88 -13.58 -3.74
C SER A 473 15.41 -13.17 -3.79
N VAL A 474 14.59 -13.68 -2.86
CA VAL A 474 13.19 -13.25 -2.70
C VAL A 474 13.11 -11.76 -2.34
N GLY A 475 13.99 -11.30 -1.43
CA GLY A 475 14.11 -9.90 -1.05
C GLY A 475 14.39 -9.00 -2.24
N LEU A 476 15.29 -9.41 -3.14
CA LEU A 476 15.60 -8.67 -4.36
C LEU A 476 14.39 -8.58 -5.30
N VAL A 477 13.66 -9.69 -5.53
CA VAL A 477 12.44 -9.68 -6.37
C VAL A 477 11.39 -8.72 -5.79
N LYS A 478 11.17 -8.77 -4.48
CA LYS A 478 10.29 -7.83 -3.77
C LYS A 478 10.75 -6.38 -3.95
N ALA A 479 12.03 -6.11 -3.74
CA ALA A 479 12.61 -4.77 -3.85
C ALA A 479 12.50 -4.17 -5.26
N LEU A 480 12.50 -5.03 -6.28
CA LEU A 480 12.29 -4.65 -7.69
C LEU A 480 10.79 -4.49 -8.08
N GLY A 481 9.86 -4.69 -7.14
CA GLY A 481 8.42 -4.52 -7.36
C GLY A 481 7.68 -5.77 -7.80
N GLY A 482 8.30 -6.94 -7.81
CA GLY A 482 7.68 -8.25 -8.04
C GLY A 482 7.12 -8.48 -9.46
N GLY A 483 6.50 -7.58 -10.08
CA GLY A 483 5.83 -7.69 -11.40
C GLY A 483 4.70 -6.70 -11.57
N TRP A 484 4.44 -5.89 -10.55
CA TRP A 484 3.47 -4.81 -10.60
C TRP A 484 4.00 -3.60 -11.38
N ASP A 485 3.10 -2.81 -12.02
CA ASP A 485 3.41 -1.52 -12.62
C ASP A 485 2.26 -0.50 -12.45
N VAL A 486 2.59 0.79 -12.54
CA VAL A 486 1.64 1.91 -12.40
C VAL A 486 0.59 1.91 -13.52
N ALA A 487 0.90 1.41 -14.70
CA ALA A 487 -0.06 1.36 -15.81
C ALA A 487 -1.19 0.36 -15.52
N GLN A 488 -0.92 -0.72 -14.82
CA GLN A 488 -1.95 -1.64 -14.33
C GLN A 488 -2.91 -0.94 -13.36
N MET A 489 -2.38 -0.21 -12.38
CA MET A 489 -3.18 0.57 -11.43
C MET A 489 -4.09 1.57 -12.15
N ASN A 490 -3.56 2.33 -13.12
CA ASN A 490 -4.32 3.32 -13.86
C ASN A 490 -5.46 2.69 -14.66
N ARG A 491 -5.26 1.50 -15.25
CA ARG A 491 -6.33 0.74 -15.94
C ARG A 491 -7.44 0.31 -14.98
N GLU A 492 -7.08 -0.18 -13.80
CA GLU A 492 -8.04 -0.67 -12.80
C GLU A 492 -8.84 0.45 -12.12
N THR A 493 -8.22 1.62 -11.94
CA THR A 493 -8.86 2.77 -11.27
C THR A 493 -9.55 3.75 -12.22
N GLY A 494 -9.41 3.56 -13.55
CA GLY A 494 -9.93 4.51 -14.56
C GLY A 494 -9.19 5.85 -14.54
N GLY A 495 -7.95 5.87 -14.04
CA GLY A 495 -7.08 7.05 -14.05
C GLY A 495 -6.70 7.43 -15.48
N VAL A 496 -6.66 8.73 -15.75
CA VAL A 496 -6.14 9.26 -17.00
C VAL A 496 -4.64 8.97 -17.02
N GLU A 497 -4.19 8.27 -18.05
CA GLU A 497 -2.76 8.08 -18.31
C GLU A 497 -2.11 9.46 -18.37
N ALA A 498 -1.16 9.76 -17.48
CA ALA A 498 -0.41 11.00 -17.57
C ALA A 498 0.25 11.03 -18.96
N PRO A 499 0.10 12.12 -19.75
CA PRO A 499 0.71 12.18 -21.05
C PRO A 499 2.21 11.91 -20.89
N ALA A 500 2.74 11.00 -21.70
CA ALA A 500 4.15 10.64 -21.72
C ALA A 500 4.97 11.90 -22.04
N ALA A 501 5.27 12.67 -21.01
CA ALA A 501 6.02 13.91 -21.11
C ALA A 501 7.50 13.56 -21.21
N ALA A 502 8.03 13.75 -22.43
CA ALA A 502 9.41 14.10 -22.70
C ALA A 502 10.51 13.05 -22.49
N ALA A 503 10.37 11.85 -23.07
CA ALA A 503 11.56 11.13 -23.51
C ALA A 503 12.14 11.65 -24.86
N SER A 504 11.52 12.67 -25.48
CA SER A 504 11.91 13.18 -26.81
C SER A 504 12.82 14.41 -26.79
N ALA A 505 13.10 15.01 -25.64
CA ALA A 505 13.94 16.22 -25.58
C ALA A 505 15.45 15.95 -25.46
N ALA A 506 15.87 14.73 -25.17
CA ALA A 506 17.31 14.40 -25.03
C ALA A 506 17.98 13.98 -26.35
N SER A 507 17.23 13.66 -27.41
CA SER A 507 17.82 13.27 -28.71
C SER A 507 17.98 14.42 -29.72
N ALA A 508 17.42 15.61 -29.45
CA ALA A 508 17.47 16.74 -30.38
C ALA A 508 18.70 17.65 -30.18
N THR A 509 19.50 17.48 -29.11
CA THR A 509 20.64 18.36 -28.83
C THR A 509 22.00 17.78 -29.27
N GLN A 510 22.03 16.58 -29.86
CA GLN A 510 23.28 15.97 -30.35
C GLN A 510 23.53 16.07 -31.87
N THR A 511 22.63 16.67 -32.62
CA THR A 511 22.81 16.82 -34.09
C THR A 511 23.12 18.25 -34.56
N ALA A 512 23.40 19.19 -33.67
CA ALA A 512 23.73 20.58 -34.01
C ALA A 512 25.20 20.96 -33.76
N ASN A 513 26.12 19.99 -33.69
CA ASN A 513 27.56 20.30 -33.66
C ASN A 513 28.35 19.23 -34.42
N ARG A 514 28.23 19.26 -35.77
CA ARG A 514 29.24 18.79 -36.71
C ARG A 514 29.31 19.77 -37.89
#